data_bd88b253d7bce406e1f7095f5d0e48f3
#
_entry.id   bd88b253d7bce406e1f7095f5d0e48f3
#
_cell.length_a   1.000
_cell.length_b   1.000
_cell.length_c   1.000
_cell.angle_alpha   90.00
_cell.angle_beta   90.00
_cell.angle_gamma   90.00
#
_symmetry.space_group_name_H-M   'P 1'
#
loop_
_entity.id
_entity.type
_entity.pdbx_description
1 polymer ?
#
loop_
_entity_poly.entity_id
_entity_poly.type
_entity_poly.pdbx_seq_one_letter_code
_entity_poly.pdbx_strand_id
1 'polypeptide(L)'
;MYAITAWTGWPRGAADVQKRKLAPGLLAVALVLHAIAAWRSIARPEGLDLSFENALSLVAGLAVLAAWLGGVLQRLPGVASVVLPVAAVCALLPLAGSPHPFALAGAPWAAAHIAVALVAYALFVVVAMQALVMTGLEKRLHRGQPEAHASSTPLLSLERYMFRLLGVGFVLLTLTLATGMLFSEEIFGKPMMLTDKIVFSVAGWLAFAVLLFGRWRYGWRGRTALKWILAATLLLVLGYLGSKFMREVVLGR
;
A
#
# COMPACT_ATOMS: atom_id res chain seq x y z
N MET A 1 -16.23 2.84 10.37
CA MET A 1 -16.14 1.39 10.19
C MET A 1 -14.75 0.85 10.44
N TYR A 2 -13.67 1.28 9.76
CA TYR A 2 -12.29 0.78 10.00
C TYR A 2 -11.83 0.94 11.47
N ALA A 3 -12.14 2.08 12.12
CA ALA A 3 -11.81 2.28 13.53
C ALA A 3 -12.53 1.28 14.46
N ILE A 4 -13.77 0.92 14.14
CA ILE A 4 -14.55 -0.08 14.87
C ILE A 4 -13.95 -1.47 14.66
N THR A 5 -13.55 -1.83 13.43
CA THR A 5 -12.86 -3.11 13.14
C THR A 5 -11.50 -3.20 13.83
N ALA A 6 -10.74 -2.10 13.89
CA ALA A 6 -9.48 -2.05 14.63
C ALA A 6 -9.72 -2.26 16.14
N TRP A 7 -10.74 -1.60 16.69
CA TRP A 7 -11.11 -1.72 18.10
C TRP A 7 -11.61 -3.11 18.48
N THR A 8 -12.46 -3.73 17.64
CA THR A 8 -13.01 -5.07 17.89
C THR A 8 -11.99 -6.19 17.67
N GLY A 9 -10.93 -5.95 16.88
CA GLY A 9 -9.82 -6.88 16.67
C GLY A 9 -8.72 -6.83 17.72
N TRP A 10 -8.77 -5.90 18.71
CA TRP A 10 -7.77 -5.78 19.78
C TRP A 10 -8.01 -6.83 20.87
N PRO A 11 -7.04 -7.73 21.18
CA PRO A 11 -7.24 -8.81 22.15
C PRO A 11 -7.38 -8.28 23.58
N ARG A 12 -8.55 -8.46 24.19
CA ARG A 12 -8.91 -8.02 25.56
C ARG A 12 -9.62 -9.10 26.39
N GLY A 13 -9.38 -10.40 26.16
CA GLY A 13 -9.89 -11.48 27.01
C GLY A 13 -10.91 -12.44 26.35
N ALA A 14 -11.40 -13.42 27.09
CA ALA A 14 -12.23 -14.53 26.60
C ALA A 14 -13.62 -14.14 26.02
N ALA A 15 -14.12 -12.92 26.27
CA ALA A 15 -15.34 -12.39 25.66
C ALA A 15 -15.21 -12.09 24.15
N ASP A 16 -14.02 -12.28 23.57
CA ASP A 16 -13.65 -11.84 22.22
C ASP A 16 -13.95 -12.84 21.10
N VAL A 17 -14.36 -14.08 21.39
CA VAL A 17 -14.62 -15.09 20.33
C VAL A 17 -15.79 -14.68 19.44
N GLN A 18 -16.84 -14.09 20.01
CA GLN A 18 -18.01 -13.59 19.27
C GLN A 18 -17.65 -12.37 18.40
N LYS A 19 -16.87 -11.43 18.96
CA LYS A 19 -16.40 -10.23 18.25
C LYS A 19 -15.47 -10.57 17.09
N ARG A 20 -14.65 -11.62 17.25
CA ARG A 20 -13.74 -12.11 16.20
C ARG A 20 -14.47 -12.68 14.98
N LYS A 21 -15.69 -13.20 15.13
CA LYS A 21 -16.52 -13.65 14.01
C LYS A 21 -17.18 -12.50 13.24
N LEU A 22 -17.45 -11.37 13.89
CA LEU A 22 -18.04 -10.18 13.25
C LEU A 22 -17.02 -9.30 12.51
N ALA A 23 -15.75 -9.37 12.88
CA ALA A 23 -14.70 -8.53 12.31
C ALA A 23 -14.56 -8.65 10.78
N PRO A 24 -14.60 -9.84 10.12
CA PRO A 24 -14.49 -9.94 8.68
C PRO A 24 -15.70 -9.36 7.94
N GLY A 25 -16.92 -9.50 8.49
CA GLY A 25 -18.11 -8.90 7.89
C GLY A 25 -18.11 -7.37 7.99
N LEU A 26 -17.74 -6.83 9.14
CA LEU A 26 -17.58 -5.38 9.33
C LEU A 26 -16.49 -4.80 8.42
N LEU A 27 -15.41 -5.55 8.20
CA LEU A 27 -14.34 -5.14 7.31
C LEU A 27 -14.80 -5.13 5.84
N ALA A 28 -15.57 -6.15 5.42
CA ALA A 28 -16.16 -6.19 4.08
C ALA A 28 -17.08 -4.98 3.85
N VAL A 29 -17.97 -4.68 4.80
CA VAL A 29 -18.84 -3.48 4.73
C VAL A 29 -18.01 -2.20 4.66
N ALA A 30 -16.95 -2.09 5.49
CA ALA A 30 -16.06 -0.93 5.48
C ALA A 30 -15.36 -0.75 4.13
N LEU A 31 -14.90 -1.83 3.50
CA LEU A 31 -14.29 -1.80 2.16
C LEU A 31 -15.28 -1.40 1.08
N VAL A 32 -16.51 -1.92 1.12
CA VAL A 32 -17.57 -1.52 0.18
C VAL A 32 -17.89 -0.03 0.31
N LEU A 33 -18.08 0.46 1.54
CA LEU A 33 -18.33 1.89 1.78
C LEU A 33 -17.16 2.76 1.33
N HIS A 34 -15.92 2.30 1.57
CA HIS A 34 -14.71 2.99 1.08
C HIS A 34 -14.68 3.03 -0.45
N ALA A 35 -14.95 1.91 -1.11
CA ALA A 35 -15.00 1.84 -2.57
C ALA A 35 -16.06 2.77 -3.17
N ILE A 36 -17.26 2.83 -2.57
CA ILE A 36 -18.33 3.74 -2.99
C ILE A 36 -17.90 5.21 -2.79
N ALA A 37 -17.31 5.54 -1.65
CA ALA A 37 -16.82 6.88 -1.36
C ALA A 37 -15.70 7.30 -2.33
N ALA A 38 -14.74 6.41 -2.56
CA ALA A 38 -13.65 6.62 -3.51
C ALA A 38 -14.17 6.80 -4.94
N TRP A 39 -15.11 5.96 -5.38
CA TRP A 39 -15.74 6.10 -6.69
C TRP A 39 -16.41 7.48 -6.86
N ARG A 40 -17.18 7.92 -5.87
CA ARG A 40 -17.87 9.23 -5.91
C ARG A 40 -16.90 10.40 -5.91
N SER A 41 -15.77 10.31 -5.24
CA SER A 41 -14.78 11.39 -5.22
C SER A 41 -13.90 11.41 -6.46
N ILE A 42 -13.64 10.26 -7.07
CA ILE A 42 -12.75 10.10 -8.23
C ILE A 42 -13.48 10.29 -9.55
N ALA A 43 -14.68 9.67 -9.71
CA ALA A 43 -15.44 9.75 -10.94
C ALA A 43 -16.19 11.09 -11.01
N ARG A 44 -15.67 12.01 -11.81
CA ARG A 44 -16.24 13.34 -12.06
C ARG A 44 -16.76 13.43 -13.50
N PRO A 45 -17.75 14.30 -13.78
CA PRO A 45 -18.22 14.53 -15.16
C PRO A 45 -17.10 14.98 -16.11
N GLU A 46 -16.12 15.72 -15.57
CA GLU A 46 -15.00 16.28 -16.32
C GLU A 46 -13.84 15.29 -16.50
N GLY A 47 -13.89 14.12 -15.86
CA GLY A 47 -12.82 13.12 -15.93
C GLY A 47 -12.56 12.42 -14.58
N LEU A 48 -11.37 11.84 -14.44
CA LEU A 48 -10.96 11.20 -13.18
C LEU A 48 -10.19 12.18 -12.30
N ASP A 49 -10.65 12.34 -11.06
CA ASP A 49 -9.95 13.11 -10.05
C ASP A 49 -9.03 12.19 -9.23
N LEU A 50 -7.76 12.15 -9.61
CA LEU A 50 -6.70 11.47 -8.88
C LEU A 50 -5.78 12.47 -8.15
N SER A 51 -6.39 13.49 -7.51
CA SER A 51 -5.70 14.39 -6.58
C SER A 51 -4.92 13.62 -5.51
N PHE A 52 -4.03 14.31 -4.80
CA PHE A 52 -3.21 13.69 -3.75
C PHE A 52 -4.08 12.92 -2.76
N GLU A 53 -5.16 13.51 -2.28
CA GLU A 53 -6.09 12.95 -1.29
C GLU A 53 -6.80 11.69 -1.82
N ASN A 54 -7.31 11.76 -3.05
CA ASN A 54 -8.00 10.65 -3.71
C ASN A 54 -7.05 9.48 -3.98
N ALA A 55 -5.83 9.75 -4.45
CA ALA A 55 -4.82 8.73 -4.68
C ALA A 55 -4.40 8.05 -3.38
N LEU A 56 -4.19 8.82 -2.31
CA LEU A 56 -3.82 8.28 -1.00
C LEU A 56 -4.95 7.43 -0.39
N SER A 57 -6.19 7.91 -0.49
CA SER A 57 -7.38 7.16 -0.08
C SER A 57 -7.49 5.84 -0.82
N LEU A 58 -7.36 5.85 -2.14
CA LEU A 58 -7.47 4.65 -2.97
C LEU A 58 -6.36 3.63 -2.66
N VAL A 59 -5.11 4.07 -2.54
CA VAL A 59 -3.99 3.19 -2.15
C VAL A 59 -4.22 2.59 -0.76
N ALA A 60 -4.73 3.36 0.19
CA ALA A 60 -5.03 2.86 1.53
C ALA A 60 -6.16 1.80 1.51
N GLY A 61 -7.23 2.03 0.76
CA GLY A 61 -8.32 1.06 0.57
C GLY A 61 -7.84 -0.23 -0.09
N LEU A 62 -7.06 -0.13 -1.16
CA LEU A 62 -6.45 -1.27 -1.84
C LEU A 62 -5.45 -2.02 -0.93
N ALA A 63 -4.71 -1.31 -0.08
CA ALA A 63 -3.81 -1.94 0.89
C ALA A 63 -4.59 -2.75 1.95
N VAL A 64 -5.71 -2.22 2.46
CA VAL A 64 -6.61 -2.98 3.36
C VAL A 64 -7.16 -4.21 2.66
N LEU A 65 -7.65 -4.08 1.43
CA LEU A 65 -8.17 -5.18 0.62
C LEU A 65 -7.10 -6.26 0.40
N ALA A 66 -5.91 -5.88 -0.04
CA ALA A 66 -4.80 -6.81 -0.28
C ALA A 66 -4.37 -7.52 1.01
N ALA A 67 -4.27 -6.79 2.13
CA ALA A 67 -3.92 -7.36 3.43
C ALA A 67 -5.01 -8.32 3.95
N TRP A 68 -6.27 -8.04 3.67
CA TRP A 68 -7.40 -8.90 4.04
C TRP A 68 -7.44 -10.17 3.20
N LEU A 69 -7.44 -10.05 1.87
CA LEU A 69 -7.44 -11.19 0.94
C LEU A 69 -6.23 -12.10 1.15
N GLY A 70 -5.07 -11.51 1.42
CA GLY A 70 -3.85 -12.26 1.73
C GLY A 70 -3.80 -12.88 3.12
N GLY A 71 -4.79 -12.65 3.97
CA GLY A 71 -4.82 -13.15 5.34
C GLY A 71 -3.76 -12.51 6.26
N VAL A 72 -3.18 -11.36 5.89
CA VAL A 72 -2.17 -10.65 6.69
C VAL A 72 -2.78 -10.10 7.96
N LEU A 73 -3.99 -9.55 7.88
CA LEU A 73 -4.68 -8.95 9.03
C LEU A 73 -4.99 -9.99 10.12
N GLN A 74 -5.26 -11.24 9.73
CA GLN A 74 -5.54 -12.33 10.66
C GLN A 74 -4.26 -12.92 11.27
N ARG A 75 -3.19 -13.01 10.47
CA ARG A 75 -1.91 -13.60 10.89
C ARG A 75 -1.03 -12.64 11.70
N LEU A 76 -1.16 -11.34 11.44
CA LEU A 76 -0.41 -10.27 12.09
C LEU A 76 -1.38 -9.19 12.61
N PRO A 77 -1.99 -9.36 13.79
CA PRO A 77 -2.88 -8.36 14.38
C PRO A 77 -2.25 -6.97 14.49
N GLY A 78 -0.93 -6.91 14.70
CA GLY A 78 -0.19 -5.64 14.71
C GLY A 78 -0.22 -4.90 13.37
N VAL A 79 -0.39 -5.57 12.23
CA VAL A 79 -0.60 -4.91 10.94
C VAL A 79 -2.00 -4.29 10.89
N ALA A 80 -3.02 -5.02 11.34
CA ALA A 80 -4.39 -4.52 11.37
C ALA A 80 -4.50 -3.27 12.26
N SER A 81 -3.85 -3.25 13.43
CA SER A 81 -3.88 -2.12 14.37
C SER A 81 -3.24 -0.83 13.82
N VAL A 82 -2.43 -0.93 12.77
CA VAL A 82 -1.82 0.23 12.09
C VAL A 82 -2.53 0.55 10.79
N VAL A 83 -2.75 -0.45 9.93
CA VAL A 83 -3.31 -0.26 8.58
C VAL A 83 -4.75 0.26 8.64
N LEU A 84 -5.60 -0.27 9.55
CA LEU A 84 -7.00 0.13 9.61
C LEU A 84 -7.22 1.58 10.09
N PRO A 85 -6.57 2.08 11.14
CA PRO A 85 -6.67 3.50 11.50
C PRO A 85 -6.11 4.43 10.42
N VAL A 86 -4.97 4.08 9.81
CA VAL A 86 -4.40 4.86 8.71
C VAL A 86 -5.39 4.92 7.54
N ALA A 87 -5.97 3.79 7.15
CA ALA A 87 -6.98 3.76 6.08
C ALA A 87 -8.25 4.55 6.45
N ALA A 88 -8.63 4.57 7.74
CA ALA A 88 -9.75 5.40 8.21
C ALA A 88 -9.49 6.89 8.01
N VAL A 89 -8.28 7.36 8.32
CA VAL A 89 -7.87 8.75 8.11
C VAL A 89 -7.81 9.05 6.61
N CYS A 90 -7.14 8.19 5.83
CA CYS A 90 -7.01 8.38 4.39
C CYS A 90 -8.36 8.40 3.65
N ALA A 91 -9.36 7.65 4.13
CA ALA A 91 -10.71 7.64 3.56
C ALA A 91 -11.45 8.97 3.73
N LEU A 92 -11.04 9.80 4.69
CA LEU A 92 -11.64 11.12 4.96
C LEU A 92 -10.92 12.26 4.24
N LEU A 93 -9.68 12.07 3.79
CA LEU A 93 -8.89 13.12 3.13
C LEU A 93 -9.58 13.74 1.91
N PRO A 94 -10.28 12.97 1.02
CA PRO A 94 -10.98 13.56 -0.12
C PRO A 94 -12.05 14.58 0.22
N LEU A 95 -12.52 14.62 1.48
CA LEU A 95 -13.49 15.61 1.94
C LEU A 95 -12.87 17.01 2.16
N ALA A 96 -11.56 17.06 2.36
CA ALA A 96 -10.82 18.30 2.61
C ALA A 96 -10.01 18.79 1.40
N GLY A 97 -9.87 17.96 0.35
CA GLY A 97 -9.10 18.27 -0.85
C GLY A 97 -9.86 19.09 -1.88
N SER A 98 -9.13 19.82 -2.70
CA SER A 98 -9.67 20.49 -3.88
C SER A 98 -9.66 19.54 -5.08
N PRO A 99 -10.74 19.48 -5.89
CA PRO A 99 -10.78 18.62 -7.07
C PRO A 99 -9.75 19.04 -8.14
N HIS A 100 -9.01 18.07 -8.68
CA HIS A 100 -8.10 18.27 -9.81
C HIS A 100 -8.37 17.20 -10.88
N PRO A 101 -9.54 17.25 -11.54
CA PRO A 101 -9.90 16.26 -12.54
C PRO A 101 -8.99 16.37 -13.76
N PHE A 102 -8.58 15.22 -14.31
CA PHE A 102 -7.92 15.16 -15.60
C PHE A 102 -8.70 14.24 -16.55
N ALA A 103 -8.84 14.70 -17.79
CA ALA A 103 -9.53 13.94 -18.80
C ALA A 103 -8.65 12.74 -19.24
N LEU A 104 -9.14 11.52 -19.02
CA LEU A 104 -8.60 10.29 -19.64
C LEU A 104 -9.24 10.10 -21.04
N ALA A 105 -9.45 11.17 -21.77
CA ALA A 105 -10.22 11.18 -22.99
C ALA A 105 -9.71 10.11 -23.99
N GLY A 106 -10.39 8.94 -24.01
CA GLY A 106 -10.16 7.91 -25.01
C GLY A 106 -8.92 7.04 -24.86
N ALA A 107 -8.18 7.12 -23.72
CA ALA A 107 -6.95 6.37 -23.52
C ALA A 107 -7.13 5.22 -22.50
N PRO A 108 -7.66 4.05 -22.89
CA PRO A 108 -7.85 2.89 -21.98
C PRO A 108 -6.52 2.41 -21.38
N TRP A 109 -5.43 2.56 -22.09
CA TRP A 109 -4.08 2.23 -21.64
C TRP A 109 -3.62 3.08 -20.46
N ALA A 110 -3.99 4.37 -20.42
CA ALA A 110 -3.70 5.23 -19.28
C ALA A 110 -4.42 4.77 -18.02
N ALA A 111 -5.69 4.40 -18.12
CA ALA A 111 -6.45 3.86 -17.00
C ALA A 111 -5.87 2.55 -16.49
N ALA A 112 -5.49 1.62 -17.40
CA ALA A 112 -4.84 0.37 -17.06
C ALA A 112 -3.48 0.60 -16.36
N HIS A 113 -2.64 1.47 -16.90
CA HIS A 113 -1.35 1.86 -16.31
C HIS A 113 -1.53 2.38 -14.87
N ILE A 114 -2.47 3.31 -14.66
CA ILE A 114 -2.74 3.89 -13.34
C ILE A 114 -3.25 2.82 -12.39
N ALA A 115 -4.18 1.95 -12.82
CA ALA A 115 -4.71 0.88 -11.99
C ALA A 115 -3.61 -0.08 -11.53
N VAL A 116 -2.75 -0.54 -12.46
CA VAL A 116 -1.61 -1.43 -12.15
C VAL A 116 -0.65 -0.73 -11.17
N ALA A 117 -0.34 0.55 -11.40
CA ALA A 117 0.51 1.32 -10.50
C ALA A 117 -0.06 1.39 -9.08
N LEU A 118 -1.34 1.73 -8.93
CA LEU A 118 -1.98 1.85 -7.62
C LEU A 118 -2.00 0.52 -6.86
N VAL A 119 -2.27 -0.59 -7.55
CA VAL A 119 -2.18 -1.93 -6.95
C VAL A 119 -0.75 -2.24 -6.51
N ALA A 120 0.26 -1.94 -7.33
CA ALA A 120 1.67 -2.12 -6.96
C ALA A 120 2.02 -1.31 -5.69
N TYR A 121 1.66 -0.04 -5.64
CA TYR A 121 1.86 0.81 -4.46
C TYR A 121 1.18 0.25 -3.21
N ALA A 122 -0.06 -0.20 -3.33
CA ALA A 122 -0.81 -0.81 -2.22
C ALA A 122 -0.09 -2.05 -1.67
N LEU A 123 0.42 -2.92 -2.54
CA LEU A 123 1.18 -4.11 -2.13
C LEU A 123 2.48 -3.71 -1.40
N PHE A 124 3.22 -2.72 -1.88
CA PHE A 124 4.43 -2.25 -1.20
C PHE A 124 4.15 -1.63 0.16
N VAL A 125 3.04 -0.90 0.30
CA VAL A 125 2.60 -0.38 1.61
C VAL A 125 2.31 -1.55 2.57
N VAL A 126 1.60 -2.59 2.13
CA VAL A 126 1.34 -3.79 2.96
C VAL A 126 2.63 -4.50 3.33
N VAL A 127 3.55 -4.67 2.38
CA VAL A 127 4.87 -5.30 2.62
C VAL A 127 5.69 -4.50 3.63
N ALA A 128 5.73 -3.17 3.50
CA ALA A 128 6.44 -2.29 4.42
C ALA A 128 5.86 -2.35 5.85
N MET A 129 4.53 -2.30 5.97
CA MET A 129 3.84 -2.43 7.26
C MET A 129 4.08 -3.81 7.90
N GLN A 130 4.00 -4.88 7.10
CA GLN A 130 4.31 -6.23 7.57
C GLN A 130 5.76 -6.33 8.05
N ALA A 131 6.72 -5.77 7.31
CA ALA A 131 8.12 -5.76 7.67
C ALA A 131 8.38 -5.02 8.99
N LEU A 132 7.74 -3.86 9.21
CA LEU A 132 7.84 -3.09 10.45
C LEU A 132 7.29 -3.89 11.65
N VAL A 133 6.11 -4.49 11.52
CA VAL A 133 5.48 -5.29 12.59
C VAL A 133 6.32 -6.52 12.91
N MET A 134 6.83 -7.23 11.89
CA MET A 134 7.72 -8.39 12.08
C MET A 134 9.00 -8.03 12.83
N THR A 135 9.61 -6.88 12.51
CA THR A 135 10.80 -6.42 13.23
C THR A 135 10.51 -6.07 14.68
N GLY A 136 9.34 -5.48 14.94
CA GLY A 136 8.87 -5.22 16.31
C GLY A 136 8.69 -6.52 17.09
N LEU A 137 8.08 -7.53 16.46
CA LEU A 137 7.87 -8.85 17.06
C LEU A 137 9.21 -9.56 17.33
N GLU A 138 10.14 -9.55 16.37
CA GLU A 138 11.48 -10.11 16.53
C GLU A 138 12.22 -9.49 17.74
N LYS A 139 12.17 -8.16 17.89
CA LYS A 139 12.77 -7.46 19.03
C LYS A 139 12.15 -7.89 20.38
N ARG A 140 10.83 -8.09 20.43
CA ARG A 140 10.13 -8.54 21.65
C ARG A 140 10.50 -9.97 22.01
N LEU A 141 10.60 -10.87 21.03
CA LEU A 141 11.06 -12.24 21.22
C LEU A 141 12.47 -12.29 21.82
N HIS A 142 13.40 -11.49 21.30
CA HIS A 142 14.77 -11.40 21.83
C HIS A 142 14.84 -10.85 23.27
N ARG A 143 13.83 -10.11 23.71
CA ARG A 143 13.72 -9.60 25.09
C ARG A 143 13.00 -10.58 26.03
N GLY A 144 12.66 -11.78 25.55
CA GLY A 144 11.99 -12.81 26.38
C GLY A 144 10.57 -12.45 26.83
N GLN A 145 9.86 -11.56 26.12
CA GLN A 145 8.51 -11.17 26.49
C GLN A 145 7.52 -12.31 26.16
N PRO A 146 6.75 -12.85 27.16
CA PRO A 146 5.88 -14.03 26.99
C PRO A 146 4.79 -13.82 25.92
N GLU A 147 4.27 -12.62 25.81
CA GLU A 147 3.22 -12.26 24.83
C GLU A 147 3.66 -12.41 23.38
N ALA A 148 4.98 -12.33 23.11
CA ALA A 148 5.54 -12.52 21.78
C ALA A 148 5.51 -13.97 21.31
N HIS A 149 5.48 -14.93 22.26
CA HIS A 149 5.39 -16.37 21.99
C HIS A 149 3.95 -16.82 21.67
N ALA A 150 2.95 -16.00 22.00
CA ALA A 150 1.54 -16.29 21.74
C ALA A 150 1.12 -16.14 20.27
N SER A 151 1.99 -15.62 19.39
CA SER A 151 1.71 -15.58 17.96
C SER A 151 1.83 -16.98 17.37
N SER A 152 0.68 -17.56 17.00
CA SER A 152 0.53 -18.91 16.48
C SER A 152 1.18 -19.16 15.11
N THR A 153 1.67 -18.12 14.45
CA THR A 153 2.19 -18.21 13.08
C THR A 153 3.73 -18.11 13.09
N PRO A 154 4.45 -19.13 12.57
CA PRO A 154 5.90 -19.09 12.49
C PRO A 154 6.41 -17.88 11.68
N LEU A 155 7.38 -17.12 12.20
CA LEU A 155 7.97 -15.95 11.54
C LEU A 155 8.47 -16.26 10.12
N LEU A 156 9.00 -17.46 9.90
CA LEU A 156 9.46 -17.89 8.57
C LEU A 156 8.33 -17.99 7.53
N SER A 157 7.12 -18.36 7.94
CA SER A 157 5.98 -18.43 7.03
C SER A 157 5.48 -17.04 6.66
N LEU A 158 5.49 -16.10 7.61
CA LEU A 158 5.18 -14.70 7.41
C LEU A 158 6.18 -14.03 6.48
N GLU A 159 7.46 -14.29 6.69
CA GLU A 159 8.54 -13.78 5.83
C GLU A 159 8.41 -14.29 4.39
N ARG A 160 8.17 -15.58 4.19
CA ARG A 160 7.94 -16.16 2.86
C ARG A 160 6.75 -15.50 2.16
N TYR A 161 5.67 -15.27 2.89
CA TYR A 161 4.49 -14.60 2.34
C TYR A 161 4.80 -13.14 1.97
N MET A 162 5.50 -12.41 2.83
CA MET A 162 5.95 -11.04 2.57
C MET A 162 6.77 -10.95 1.27
N PHE A 163 7.72 -11.86 1.06
CA PHE A 163 8.51 -11.88 -0.18
C PHE A 163 7.70 -12.29 -1.42
N ARG A 164 6.64 -13.10 -1.27
CA ARG A 164 5.71 -13.37 -2.38
C ARG A 164 4.94 -12.11 -2.79
N LEU A 165 4.39 -11.38 -1.82
CA LEU A 165 3.72 -10.09 -2.09
C LEU A 165 4.69 -9.09 -2.72
N LEU A 166 5.93 -9.02 -2.21
CA LEU A 166 6.98 -8.18 -2.77
C LEU A 166 7.27 -8.54 -4.23
N GLY A 167 7.37 -9.83 -4.55
CA GLY A 167 7.59 -10.31 -5.92
C GLY A 167 6.45 -9.92 -6.86
N VAL A 168 5.20 -10.10 -6.44
CA VAL A 168 4.02 -9.66 -7.22
C VAL A 168 4.05 -8.14 -7.43
N GLY A 169 4.28 -7.37 -6.35
CA GLY A 169 4.42 -5.91 -6.44
C GLY A 169 5.54 -5.48 -7.38
N PHE A 170 6.68 -6.18 -7.37
CA PHE A 170 7.80 -5.90 -8.25
C PHE A 170 7.48 -6.15 -9.74
N VAL A 171 6.77 -7.22 -10.05
CA VAL A 171 6.29 -7.49 -11.42
C VAL A 171 5.33 -6.38 -11.88
N LEU A 172 4.36 -6.00 -11.04
CA LEU A 172 3.43 -4.91 -11.37
C LEU A 172 4.15 -3.57 -11.54
N LEU A 173 5.14 -3.27 -10.69
CA LEU A 173 5.97 -2.06 -10.83
C LEU A 173 6.78 -2.08 -12.13
N THR A 174 7.33 -3.24 -12.51
CA THR A 174 8.04 -3.40 -13.79
C THR A 174 7.11 -3.14 -14.97
N LEU A 175 5.89 -3.68 -14.93
CA LEU A 175 4.87 -3.40 -15.95
C LEU A 175 4.49 -1.92 -15.97
N THR A 176 4.35 -1.29 -14.81
CA THR A 176 4.07 0.15 -14.71
C THR A 176 5.19 0.98 -15.32
N LEU A 177 6.45 0.68 -15.02
CA LEU A 177 7.59 1.40 -15.62
C LEU A 177 7.67 1.15 -17.12
N ALA A 178 7.53 -0.09 -17.57
CA ALA A 178 7.56 -0.43 -18.99
C ALA A 178 6.44 0.28 -19.77
N THR A 179 5.20 0.21 -19.30
CA THR A 179 4.08 0.89 -19.97
C THR A 179 4.21 2.41 -19.90
N GLY A 180 4.71 2.97 -18.80
CA GLY A 180 4.96 4.41 -18.68
C GLY A 180 6.05 4.91 -19.63
N MET A 181 7.07 4.07 -19.94
CA MET A 181 8.10 4.42 -20.90
C MET A 181 7.63 4.24 -22.35
N LEU A 182 6.95 3.13 -22.66
CA LEU A 182 6.53 2.79 -24.01
C LEU A 182 5.39 3.68 -24.54
N PHE A 183 4.47 4.05 -23.63
CA PHE A 183 3.26 4.79 -23.98
C PHE A 183 3.25 6.21 -23.40
N SER A 184 4.42 6.80 -23.15
CA SER A 184 4.54 8.12 -22.52
C SER A 184 3.77 9.21 -23.29
N GLU A 185 3.89 9.22 -24.61
CA GLU A 185 3.20 10.21 -25.47
C GLU A 185 1.68 9.99 -25.48
N GLU A 186 1.23 8.72 -25.55
CA GLU A 186 -0.18 8.37 -25.57
C GLU A 186 -0.86 8.57 -24.21
N ILE A 187 -0.12 8.31 -23.09
CA ILE A 187 -0.64 8.43 -21.73
C ILE A 187 -0.61 9.87 -21.22
N PHE A 188 0.48 10.60 -21.52
CA PHE A 188 0.73 11.92 -20.95
C PHE A 188 0.72 13.05 -21.97
N GLY A 189 0.55 12.76 -23.27
CA GLY A 189 0.54 13.76 -24.36
C GLY A 189 1.88 14.48 -24.53
N LYS A 190 2.97 13.97 -23.95
CA LYS A 190 4.31 14.58 -23.97
C LYS A 190 5.36 13.49 -24.10
N PRO A 191 6.49 13.76 -24.82
CA PRO A 191 7.61 12.84 -24.86
C PRO A 191 8.16 12.61 -23.44
N MET A 192 8.79 11.47 -23.24
CA MET A 192 9.34 11.06 -21.95
C MET A 192 10.37 12.09 -21.46
N MET A 193 10.01 12.85 -20.45
CA MET A 193 10.94 13.76 -19.76
C MET A 193 11.37 13.12 -18.43
N LEU A 194 12.65 13.19 -18.11
CA LEU A 194 13.19 12.78 -16.81
C LEU A 194 12.64 13.70 -15.73
N THR A 195 11.56 13.28 -15.09
CA THR A 195 10.97 13.97 -13.95
C THR A 195 11.39 13.30 -12.65
N ASP A 196 11.34 14.03 -11.55
CA ASP A 196 11.63 13.49 -10.20
C ASP A 196 10.85 12.20 -9.93
N LYS A 197 9.59 12.15 -10.39
CA LYS A 197 8.74 10.97 -10.29
C LYS A 197 9.36 9.73 -10.95
N ILE A 198 9.89 9.88 -12.16
CA ILE A 198 10.53 8.76 -12.89
C ILE A 198 11.83 8.35 -12.19
N VAL A 199 12.66 9.32 -11.80
CA VAL A 199 13.93 9.05 -11.10
C VAL A 199 13.69 8.28 -9.81
N PHE A 200 12.77 8.71 -8.96
CA PHE A 200 12.44 8.01 -7.71
C PHE A 200 11.79 6.63 -7.96
N SER A 201 10.95 6.50 -9.00
CA SER A 201 10.34 5.21 -9.33
C SER A 201 11.36 4.19 -9.82
N VAL A 202 12.30 4.60 -10.67
CA VAL A 202 13.41 3.75 -11.14
C VAL A 202 14.35 3.41 -9.99
N ALA A 203 14.69 4.38 -9.14
CA ALA A 203 15.54 4.13 -7.95
C ALA A 203 14.87 3.14 -6.98
N GLY A 204 13.56 3.27 -6.73
CA GLY A 204 12.79 2.33 -5.92
C GLY A 204 12.75 0.93 -6.55
N TRP A 205 12.54 0.84 -7.86
CA TRP A 205 12.58 -0.41 -8.63
C TRP A 205 13.94 -1.09 -8.51
N LEU A 206 15.04 -0.35 -8.70
CA LEU A 206 16.40 -0.87 -8.54
C LEU A 206 16.64 -1.38 -7.11
N ALA A 207 16.19 -0.66 -6.10
CA ALA A 207 16.33 -1.07 -4.71
C ALA A 207 15.57 -2.39 -4.43
N PHE A 208 14.36 -2.58 -4.98
CA PHE A 208 13.64 -3.84 -4.90
C PHE A 208 14.32 -4.95 -5.71
N ALA A 209 14.86 -4.65 -6.89
CA ALA A 209 15.62 -5.62 -7.68
C ALA A 209 16.84 -6.14 -6.92
N VAL A 210 17.61 -5.24 -6.30
CA VAL A 210 18.77 -5.58 -5.44
C VAL A 210 18.34 -6.43 -4.26
N LEU A 211 17.22 -6.08 -3.61
CA LEU A 211 16.69 -6.87 -2.50
C LEU A 211 16.31 -8.29 -2.93
N LEU A 212 15.55 -8.42 -4.02
CA LEU A 212 15.11 -9.75 -4.52
C LEU A 212 16.30 -10.59 -5.00
N PHE A 213 17.27 -9.97 -5.68
CA PHE A 213 18.52 -10.63 -6.04
C PHE A 213 19.34 -11.03 -4.81
N GLY A 214 19.49 -10.15 -3.84
CA GLY A 214 20.16 -10.43 -2.58
C GLY A 214 19.48 -11.53 -1.77
N ARG A 215 18.14 -11.60 -1.82
CA ARG A 215 17.36 -12.70 -1.25
C ARG A 215 17.65 -14.02 -1.94
N TRP A 216 17.64 -14.02 -3.26
CA TRP A 216 17.88 -15.23 -4.08
C TRP A 216 19.32 -15.72 -3.95
N ARG A 217 20.31 -14.82 -4.09
CA ARG A 217 21.74 -15.19 -4.17
C ARG A 217 22.41 -15.36 -2.81
N TYR A 218 22.07 -14.51 -1.85
CA TYR A 218 22.73 -14.40 -0.53
C TYR A 218 21.82 -14.74 0.65
N GLY A 219 20.54 -15.03 0.41
CA GLY A 219 19.59 -15.36 1.44
C GLY A 219 19.25 -14.19 2.38
N TRP A 220 19.28 -12.94 1.91
CA TRP A 220 18.99 -11.77 2.74
C TRP A 220 17.64 -11.88 3.45
N ARG A 221 17.64 -11.65 4.77
CA ARG A 221 16.49 -11.80 5.68
C ARG A 221 16.51 -10.76 6.79
N GLY A 222 15.46 -10.73 7.61
CA GLY A 222 15.37 -9.95 8.82
C GLY A 222 15.69 -8.48 8.58
N ARG A 223 16.61 -7.91 9.37
CA ARG A 223 16.93 -6.48 9.35
C ARG A 223 17.46 -5.95 8.01
N THR A 224 18.22 -6.76 7.28
CA THR A 224 18.71 -6.34 5.95
C THR A 224 17.56 -6.19 4.98
N ALA A 225 16.68 -7.20 4.89
CA ALA A 225 15.50 -7.14 4.04
C ALA A 225 14.59 -5.95 4.42
N LEU A 226 14.36 -5.73 5.72
CA LEU A 226 13.56 -4.60 6.21
C LEU A 226 14.11 -3.25 5.72
N LYS A 227 15.42 -3.01 5.86
CA LYS A 227 16.04 -1.74 5.44
C LYS A 227 15.79 -1.47 3.95
N TRP A 228 15.99 -2.48 3.11
CA TRP A 228 15.76 -2.38 1.66
C TRP A 228 14.28 -2.17 1.32
N ILE A 229 13.37 -2.90 1.99
CA ILE A 229 11.92 -2.73 1.80
C ILE A 229 11.51 -1.30 2.14
N LEU A 230 11.92 -0.79 3.31
CA LEU A 230 11.55 0.55 3.74
C LEU A 230 12.15 1.63 2.84
N ALA A 231 13.43 1.51 2.48
CA ALA A 231 14.09 2.46 1.59
C ALA A 231 13.44 2.50 0.21
N ALA A 232 13.21 1.34 -0.41
CA ALA A 232 12.57 1.25 -1.71
C ALA A 232 11.13 1.75 -1.69
N THR A 233 10.34 1.39 -0.67
CA THR A 233 8.97 1.88 -0.51
C THR A 233 8.94 3.40 -0.31
N LEU A 234 9.86 3.94 0.49
CA LEU A 234 9.98 5.39 0.70
C LEU A 234 10.30 6.13 -0.60
N LEU A 235 11.23 5.61 -1.42
CA LEU A 235 11.55 6.18 -2.73
C LEU A 235 10.31 6.22 -3.63
N LEU A 236 9.52 5.14 -3.69
CA LEU A 236 8.29 5.11 -4.47
C LEU A 236 7.25 6.11 -3.94
N VAL A 237 7.06 6.18 -2.64
CA VAL A 237 6.11 7.12 -2.00
C VAL A 237 6.52 8.56 -2.30
N LEU A 238 7.80 8.91 -2.16
CA LEU A 238 8.32 10.23 -2.50
C LEU A 238 8.15 10.54 -3.99
N GLY A 239 8.39 9.57 -4.87
CA GLY A 239 8.25 9.75 -6.31
C GLY A 239 6.83 10.09 -6.75
N TYR A 240 5.83 9.42 -6.20
CA TYR A 240 4.43 9.66 -6.58
C TYR A 240 3.72 10.62 -5.65
N LEU A 241 3.55 10.25 -4.38
CA LEU A 241 2.81 11.06 -3.41
C LEU A 241 3.55 12.33 -3.05
N GLY A 242 4.89 12.29 -2.91
CA GLY A 242 5.70 13.46 -2.61
C GLY A 242 5.64 14.50 -3.74
N SER A 243 5.73 14.07 -4.99
CA SER A 243 5.62 14.98 -6.14
C SER A 243 4.22 15.58 -6.30
N LYS A 244 3.17 14.81 -5.97
CA LYS A 244 1.78 15.32 -5.95
C LYS A 244 1.56 16.29 -4.80
N PHE A 245 1.96 15.93 -3.60
CA PHE A 245 1.86 16.79 -2.42
C PHE A 245 2.55 18.13 -2.65
N MET A 246 3.77 18.12 -3.19
CA MET A 246 4.51 19.35 -3.49
C MET A 246 3.76 20.24 -4.47
N ARG A 247 3.19 19.66 -5.54
CA ARG A 247 2.49 20.45 -6.57
C ARG A 247 1.12 20.93 -6.10
N GLU A 248 0.29 20.03 -5.56
CA GLU A 248 -1.12 20.31 -5.27
C GLU A 248 -1.29 21.05 -3.93
N VAL A 249 -0.52 20.65 -2.89
CA VAL A 249 -0.70 21.19 -1.54
C VAL A 249 0.24 22.38 -1.27
N VAL A 250 1.53 22.29 -1.67
CA VAL A 250 2.51 23.34 -1.36
C VAL A 250 2.50 24.44 -2.40
N LEU A 251 2.45 24.09 -3.70
CA LEU A 251 2.52 25.06 -4.79
C LEU A 251 1.15 25.49 -5.32
N GLY A 252 0.05 24.86 -4.90
CA GLY A 252 -1.33 25.17 -5.32
C GLY A 252 -1.56 25.03 -6.84
N ARG A 253 -0.89 24.07 -7.50
CA ARG A 253 -0.89 23.86 -8.96
C ARG A 253 -1.40 22.49 -9.33
#